data_e93aa23d8e00624d7df73f31f2d70d63
#
_entry.id   e93aa23d8e00624d7df73f31f2d70d63
#
_cell.length_a   1.000
_cell.length_b   1.000
_cell.length_c   1.000
_cell.angle_alpha   90.00
_cell.angle_beta   90.00
_cell.angle_gamma   90.00
#
_symmetry.space_group_name_H-M   'P 1'
#
loop_
_entity.id
_entity.type
_entity.pdbx_description
1 polymer ?
#
loop_
_entity_poly.entity_id
_entity_poly.type
_entity_poly.pdbx_seq_one_letter_code
_entity_poly.pdbx_strand_id
1 'polypeptide(L)'
;LTMLSAMIDSGQVKSGIVVSGENGRPLLERTIQLLLERDLTRKTIKPYFANLTIGAGAVAAVVCHESLSSNGHRLLGGACLTDTSSNDLCQGGSSESGPGLEMQTDSEEMLHAGVALARKTWASFKGELAWKDETADRVICHQVGSAHQKLLFETLGLDNAKDYSSFQKFGNTGSAALPLTLAKASEEGFIKKGDKVAMLGIGSGLNCMMLGAEW
;
A
#
# COMPACT_ATOMS: atom_id res chain seq x y z
N LEU A 1 -7.34 -8.52 -5.44
CA LEU A 1 -8.36 -9.06 -4.52
C LEU A 1 -9.76 -8.83 -5.05
N THR A 2 -10.20 -7.59 -5.30
CA THR A 2 -11.57 -7.23 -5.73
C THR A 2 -12.02 -7.95 -7.00
N MET A 3 -11.16 -8.04 -8.02
CA MET A 3 -11.48 -8.79 -9.25
C MET A 3 -11.74 -10.28 -8.97
N LEU A 4 -10.89 -10.90 -8.13
CA LEU A 4 -11.07 -12.32 -7.77
C LEU A 4 -12.34 -12.52 -6.93
N SER A 5 -12.66 -11.60 -5.99
CA SER A 5 -13.94 -11.65 -5.27
C SER A 5 -15.12 -11.57 -6.23
N ALA A 6 -15.13 -10.66 -7.19
CA ALA A 6 -16.21 -10.55 -8.18
C ALA A 6 -16.36 -11.83 -9.03
N MET A 7 -15.26 -12.51 -9.37
CA MET A 7 -15.32 -13.81 -10.07
C MET A 7 -15.89 -14.92 -9.18
N ILE A 8 -15.61 -14.88 -7.88
CA ILE A 8 -16.17 -15.84 -6.92
C ILE A 8 -17.67 -15.58 -6.72
N ASP A 9 -18.05 -14.31 -6.50
CA ASP A 9 -19.45 -13.92 -6.28
C ASP A 9 -20.33 -14.21 -7.49
N SER A 10 -19.76 -14.08 -8.71
CA SER A 10 -20.45 -14.45 -9.97
C SER A 10 -20.45 -15.95 -10.28
N GLY A 11 -19.82 -16.77 -9.44
CA GLY A 11 -19.76 -18.22 -9.61
C GLY A 11 -18.79 -18.72 -10.68
N GLN A 12 -17.94 -17.84 -11.24
CA GLN A 12 -16.96 -18.23 -12.27
C GLN A 12 -15.86 -19.13 -11.70
N VAL A 13 -15.43 -18.86 -10.46
CA VAL A 13 -14.47 -19.67 -9.71
C VAL A 13 -14.92 -19.79 -8.26
N LYS A 14 -14.46 -20.81 -7.54
CA LYS A 14 -14.75 -20.97 -6.11
C LYS A 14 -13.63 -20.48 -5.21
N SER A 15 -12.44 -20.40 -5.74
CA SER A 15 -11.26 -19.91 -5.01
C SER A 15 -10.18 -19.47 -5.98
N GLY A 16 -9.23 -18.71 -5.48
CA GLY A 16 -8.04 -18.31 -6.23
C GLY A 16 -6.97 -17.75 -5.30
N ILE A 17 -5.81 -17.52 -5.88
CA ILE A 17 -4.65 -16.98 -5.18
C ILE A 17 -4.23 -15.67 -5.87
N VAL A 18 -4.04 -14.63 -5.08
CA VAL A 18 -3.40 -13.38 -5.51
C VAL A 18 -1.99 -13.38 -4.95
N VAL A 19 -1.00 -13.28 -5.82
CA VAL A 19 0.42 -13.26 -5.44
C VAL A 19 1.05 -11.93 -5.79
N SER A 20 1.96 -11.48 -4.96
CA SER A 20 2.80 -10.30 -5.20
C SER A 20 4.22 -10.59 -4.75
N GLY A 21 5.20 -10.14 -5.54
CA GLY A 21 6.61 -10.24 -5.21
C GLY A 21 7.36 -9.02 -5.70
N GLU A 22 8.14 -8.42 -4.82
CA GLU A 22 8.93 -7.23 -5.09
C GLU A 22 10.40 -7.51 -4.79
N ASN A 23 11.28 -7.08 -5.68
CA ASN A 23 12.72 -7.13 -5.49
C ASN A 23 13.31 -5.73 -5.64
N GLY A 24 13.48 -5.03 -4.54
CA GLY A 24 14.01 -3.66 -4.51
C GLY A 24 15.52 -3.57 -4.75
N ARG A 25 16.26 -4.69 -4.66
CA ARG A 25 17.72 -4.68 -4.71
C ARG A 25 18.30 -4.05 -5.99
N PRO A 26 17.83 -4.36 -7.22
CA PRO A 26 18.40 -3.76 -8.43
C PRO A 26 18.26 -2.23 -8.47
N LEU A 27 17.09 -1.71 -8.04
CA LEU A 27 16.84 -0.27 -7.96
C LEU A 27 17.73 0.39 -6.90
N LEU A 28 17.86 -0.22 -5.74
CA LEU A 28 18.69 0.28 -4.64
C LEU A 28 20.17 0.32 -5.05
N GLU A 29 20.72 -0.77 -5.60
CA GLU A 29 22.12 -0.84 -6.07
C GLU A 29 22.40 0.19 -7.16
N ARG A 30 21.50 0.32 -8.14
CA ARG A 30 21.63 1.34 -9.18
C ARG A 30 21.59 2.76 -8.60
N THR A 31 20.71 3.02 -7.67
CA THR A 31 20.62 4.32 -7.00
C THR A 31 21.91 4.65 -6.25
N ILE A 32 22.47 3.70 -5.48
CA ILE A 32 23.74 3.88 -4.79
C ILE A 32 24.86 4.23 -5.79
N GLN A 33 24.95 3.51 -6.92
CA GLN A 33 25.90 3.81 -7.97
C GLN A 33 25.75 5.23 -8.50
N LEU A 34 24.53 5.65 -8.84
CA LEU A 34 24.25 7.01 -9.31
C LEU A 34 24.67 8.08 -8.30
N LEU A 35 24.43 7.83 -7.01
CA LEU A 35 24.81 8.75 -5.94
C LEU A 35 26.33 8.88 -5.78
N LEU A 36 27.08 7.82 -6.09
CA LEU A 36 28.56 7.81 -6.04
C LEU A 36 29.21 8.38 -7.30
N GLU A 37 28.58 8.22 -8.46
CA GLU A 37 29.13 8.62 -9.77
C GLU A 37 28.82 10.07 -10.12
N ARG A 38 27.75 10.65 -9.57
CA ARG A 38 27.31 12.00 -9.91
C ARG A 38 27.63 13.00 -8.80
N ASP A 39 28.08 14.17 -9.18
CA ASP A 39 28.23 15.31 -8.26
C ASP A 39 26.86 15.93 -7.98
N LEU A 40 26.16 15.39 -6.96
CA LEU A 40 24.80 15.75 -6.61
C LEU A 40 24.76 16.81 -5.52
N THR A 41 23.94 17.82 -5.72
CA THR A 41 23.61 18.82 -4.70
C THR A 41 22.45 18.31 -3.80
N ARG A 42 22.20 18.98 -2.70
CA ARG A 42 21.01 18.72 -1.84
C ARG A 42 19.69 18.75 -2.60
N LYS A 43 19.60 19.55 -3.67
CA LYS A 43 18.39 19.67 -4.49
C LYS A 43 18.24 18.48 -5.44
N THR A 44 19.33 18.12 -6.12
CA THR A 44 19.32 17.08 -7.16
C THR A 44 19.34 15.65 -6.61
N ILE A 45 19.66 15.45 -5.32
CA ILE A 45 19.61 14.14 -4.66
C ILE A 45 18.19 13.77 -4.16
N LYS A 46 17.35 14.77 -3.86
CA LYS A 46 16.01 14.53 -3.28
C LYS A 46 15.16 13.51 -4.05
N PRO A 47 15.08 13.52 -5.39
CA PRO A 47 14.27 12.57 -6.16
C PRO A 47 14.65 11.09 -5.96
N TYR A 48 15.84 10.82 -5.44
CA TYR A 48 16.34 9.46 -5.23
C TYR A 48 16.13 8.93 -3.81
N PHE A 49 15.69 9.77 -2.85
CA PHE A 49 15.53 9.35 -1.45
C PHE A 49 14.53 8.21 -1.26
N ALA A 50 13.43 8.21 -2.01
CA ALA A 50 12.46 7.14 -1.96
C ALA A 50 13.07 5.78 -2.30
N ASN A 51 14.04 5.74 -3.23
CA ASN A 51 14.69 4.51 -3.67
C ASN A 51 15.51 3.84 -2.55
N LEU A 52 16.04 4.65 -1.61
CA LEU A 52 16.84 4.15 -0.49
C LEU A 52 15.99 3.47 0.60
N THR A 53 14.67 3.57 0.51
CA THR A 53 13.71 2.95 1.43
C THR A 53 12.98 1.75 0.83
N ILE A 54 13.26 1.43 -0.42
CA ILE A 54 12.67 0.27 -1.11
C ILE A 54 13.16 -1.03 -0.47
N GLY A 55 12.23 -1.92 -0.20
CA GLY A 55 12.49 -3.24 0.33
C GLY A 55 12.26 -4.36 -0.69
N ALA A 56 12.32 -5.59 -0.20
CA ALA A 56 11.98 -6.78 -0.95
C ALA A 56 11.04 -7.65 -0.13
N GLY A 57 10.06 -8.28 -0.77
CA GLY A 57 9.10 -9.13 -0.08
C GLY A 57 8.20 -9.86 -1.06
N ALA A 58 7.60 -10.93 -0.59
CA ALA A 58 6.60 -11.68 -1.33
C ALA A 58 5.45 -12.07 -0.42
N VAL A 59 4.24 -12.13 -0.98
CA VAL A 59 3.02 -12.49 -0.26
C VAL A 59 2.06 -13.20 -1.20
N ALA A 60 1.27 -14.10 -0.64
CA ALA A 60 0.15 -14.74 -1.32
C ALA A 60 -1.10 -14.62 -0.45
N ALA A 61 -2.20 -14.22 -1.07
CA ALA A 61 -3.52 -14.17 -0.45
C ALA A 61 -4.46 -15.16 -1.12
N VAL A 62 -4.99 -16.10 -0.37
CA VAL A 62 -6.04 -17.01 -0.82
C VAL A 62 -7.38 -16.35 -0.60
N VAL A 63 -8.20 -16.28 -1.64
CA VAL A 63 -9.60 -15.81 -1.57
C VAL A 63 -10.49 -16.97 -2.01
N CYS A 64 -11.53 -17.26 -1.25
CA CYS A 64 -12.45 -18.34 -1.56
C CYS A 64 -13.89 -17.98 -1.21
N HIS A 65 -14.82 -18.72 -1.81
CA HIS A 65 -16.22 -18.67 -1.42
C HIS A 65 -16.37 -19.07 0.07
N GLU A 66 -17.32 -18.48 0.77
CA GLU A 66 -17.53 -18.71 2.20
C GLU A 66 -17.66 -20.21 2.59
N SER A 67 -18.25 -21.03 1.70
CA SER A 67 -18.39 -22.47 1.94
C SER A 67 -17.04 -23.24 1.99
N LEU A 68 -15.94 -22.63 1.58
CA LEU A 68 -14.58 -23.19 1.63
C LEU A 68 -13.72 -22.53 2.73
N SER A 69 -14.23 -21.48 3.35
CA SER A 69 -13.49 -20.75 4.39
C SER A 69 -13.41 -21.57 5.69
N SER A 70 -12.21 -21.74 6.21
CA SER A 70 -11.96 -22.41 7.49
C SER A 70 -11.72 -21.44 8.67
N ASN A 71 -11.37 -20.19 8.38
CA ASN A 71 -11.00 -19.18 9.39
C ASN A 71 -12.08 -18.11 9.62
N GLY A 72 -13.02 -17.97 8.67
CA GLY A 72 -14.14 -17.05 8.78
C GLY A 72 -13.82 -15.59 8.41
N HIS A 73 -12.61 -15.28 7.93
CA HIS A 73 -12.28 -13.92 7.48
C HIS A 73 -13.11 -13.56 6.26
N ARG A 74 -13.61 -12.33 6.22
CA ARG A 74 -14.52 -11.87 5.16
C ARG A 74 -13.99 -10.57 4.56
N LEU A 75 -13.88 -10.52 3.23
CA LEU A 75 -13.70 -9.27 2.50
C LEU A 75 -15.06 -8.61 2.31
N LEU A 76 -15.23 -7.39 2.82
CA LEU A 76 -16.54 -6.72 2.88
C LEU A 76 -16.79 -5.82 1.68
N GLY A 77 -15.74 -5.43 0.96
CA GLY A 77 -15.81 -4.47 -0.15
C GLY A 77 -14.93 -3.25 0.10
N GLY A 78 -15.20 -2.16 -0.62
CA GLY A 78 -14.42 -0.94 -0.47
C GLY A 78 -14.61 0.06 -1.61
N ALA A 79 -13.70 1.02 -1.69
CA ALA A 79 -13.70 2.06 -2.71
C ALA A 79 -12.33 2.22 -3.38
N CYS A 80 -12.34 2.61 -4.64
CA CYS A 80 -11.14 2.93 -5.40
C CYS A 80 -11.33 4.26 -6.13
N LEU A 81 -10.39 5.18 -5.96
CA LEU A 81 -10.33 6.44 -6.71
C LEU A 81 -8.96 6.61 -7.37
N THR A 82 -8.97 7.23 -8.53
CA THR A 82 -7.77 7.54 -9.32
C THR A 82 -7.71 9.04 -9.59
N ASP A 83 -6.52 9.61 -9.46
CA ASP A 83 -6.21 10.99 -9.86
C ASP A 83 -4.96 10.99 -10.75
N THR A 84 -5.16 11.17 -12.04
CA THR A 84 -4.08 11.15 -13.05
C THR A 84 -3.36 12.49 -13.20
N SER A 85 -3.84 13.56 -12.56
CA SER A 85 -3.18 14.87 -12.60
C SER A 85 -1.80 14.88 -11.95
N SER A 86 -1.48 13.85 -11.15
CA SER A 86 -0.23 13.69 -10.42
C SER A 86 0.57 12.45 -10.87
N ASN A 87 0.37 12.00 -12.11
CA ASN A 87 1.00 10.77 -12.63
C ASN A 87 2.50 10.90 -12.89
N ASP A 88 3.02 12.11 -12.98
CA ASP A 88 4.42 12.44 -13.21
C ASP A 88 5.25 12.54 -11.92
N LEU A 89 4.62 12.54 -10.74
CA LEU A 89 5.31 12.67 -9.46
C LEU A 89 6.20 11.48 -9.09
N CYS A 90 5.95 10.32 -9.66
CA CYS A 90 6.81 9.14 -9.53
C CYS A 90 6.97 8.49 -10.91
N GLN A 91 8.17 8.56 -11.44
CA GLN A 91 8.52 8.01 -12.73
C GLN A 91 9.65 7.01 -12.59
N GLY A 92 9.50 5.86 -13.24
CA GLY A 92 10.52 4.82 -13.26
C GLY A 92 10.55 4.10 -14.61
N GLY A 93 11.71 3.62 -14.96
CA GLY A 93 11.93 2.93 -16.22
C GLY A 93 13.35 2.42 -16.38
N SER A 94 13.67 1.96 -17.59
CA SER A 94 15.05 1.64 -17.95
C SER A 94 15.92 2.90 -17.88
N SER A 95 17.11 2.77 -17.32
CA SER A 95 18.05 3.88 -17.24
C SER A 95 18.44 4.35 -18.65
N GLU A 96 18.40 5.66 -18.88
CA GLU A 96 18.94 6.26 -20.12
C GLU A 96 20.47 6.28 -20.13
N SER A 97 21.10 6.18 -18.96
CA SER A 97 22.55 6.33 -18.78
C SER A 97 23.30 5.00 -18.57
N GLY A 98 22.62 3.84 -18.75
CA GLY A 98 23.25 2.53 -18.59
C GLY A 98 22.28 1.41 -18.24
N PRO A 99 22.77 0.20 -18.02
CA PRO A 99 21.91 -0.92 -17.62
C PRO A 99 21.33 -0.70 -16.22
N GLY A 100 20.04 -1.01 -16.04
CA GLY A 100 19.36 -0.98 -14.74
C GLY A 100 18.08 -0.15 -14.76
N LEU A 101 17.44 -0.11 -13.60
CA LEU A 101 16.23 0.67 -13.37
C LEU A 101 16.59 2.00 -12.69
N GLU A 102 16.00 3.07 -13.15
CA GLU A 102 16.04 4.36 -12.45
C GLU A 102 14.62 4.75 -12.07
N MET A 103 14.48 5.35 -10.89
CA MET A 103 13.22 5.91 -10.41
C MET A 103 13.50 7.29 -9.79
N GLN A 104 12.64 8.23 -10.08
CA GLN A 104 12.63 9.55 -9.48
C GLN A 104 11.27 9.84 -8.90
N THR A 105 11.23 10.38 -7.70
CA THR A 105 9.99 10.67 -6.98
C THR A 105 10.05 12.05 -6.37
N ASP A 106 9.09 12.90 -6.70
CA ASP A 106 8.82 14.08 -5.87
C ASP A 106 8.06 13.64 -4.63
N SER A 107 8.81 13.27 -3.59
CA SER A 107 8.25 12.68 -2.37
C SER A 107 7.39 13.67 -1.59
N GLU A 108 7.62 14.97 -1.70
CA GLU A 108 6.87 16.03 -1.00
C GLU A 108 5.51 16.24 -1.67
N GLU A 109 5.48 16.47 -2.96
CA GLU A 109 4.23 16.61 -3.72
C GLU A 109 3.43 15.30 -3.73
N MET A 110 4.11 14.15 -3.85
CA MET A 110 3.47 12.83 -3.75
C MET A 110 2.77 12.62 -2.41
N LEU A 111 3.37 13.07 -1.30
CA LEU A 111 2.77 13.01 0.03
C LEU A 111 1.47 13.80 0.07
N HIS A 112 1.47 15.04 -0.39
CA HIS A 112 0.29 15.91 -0.35
C HIS A 112 -0.81 15.44 -1.30
N ALA A 113 -0.48 15.12 -2.54
CA ALA A 113 -1.43 14.59 -3.52
C ALA A 113 -2.04 13.26 -3.07
N GLY A 114 -1.21 12.37 -2.53
CA GLY A 114 -1.63 11.07 -2.01
C GLY A 114 -2.61 11.18 -0.84
N VAL A 115 -2.32 12.05 0.14
CA VAL A 115 -3.20 12.26 1.29
C VAL A 115 -4.50 12.95 0.88
N ALA A 116 -4.46 13.89 -0.08
CA ALA A 116 -5.67 14.52 -0.62
C ALA A 116 -6.58 13.50 -1.30
N LEU A 117 -6.02 12.59 -2.11
CA LEU A 117 -6.77 11.50 -2.74
C LEU A 117 -7.29 10.51 -1.69
N ALA A 118 -6.47 10.14 -0.70
CA ALA A 118 -6.85 9.23 0.39
C ALA A 118 -8.05 9.77 1.19
N ARG A 119 -8.13 11.08 1.44
CA ARG A 119 -9.28 11.68 2.12
C ARG A 119 -10.59 11.49 1.34
N LYS A 120 -10.55 11.66 0.02
CA LYS A 120 -11.72 11.43 -0.84
C LYS A 120 -12.11 9.95 -0.86
N THR A 121 -11.11 9.07 -1.00
CA THR A 121 -11.33 7.62 -1.02
C THR A 121 -11.87 7.12 0.32
N TRP A 122 -11.39 7.65 1.45
CA TRP A 122 -11.87 7.32 2.80
C TRP A 122 -13.35 7.66 2.98
N ALA A 123 -13.78 8.82 2.50
CA ALA A 123 -15.19 9.20 2.53
C ALA A 123 -16.06 8.23 1.70
N SER A 124 -15.63 7.89 0.48
CA SER A 124 -16.33 6.92 -0.38
C SER A 124 -16.35 5.52 0.24
N PHE A 125 -15.21 5.06 0.79
CA PHE A 125 -15.07 3.78 1.46
C PHE A 125 -16.04 3.62 2.66
N LYS A 126 -16.11 4.64 3.52
CA LYS A 126 -17.06 4.64 4.63
C LYS A 126 -18.51 4.64 4.16
N GLY A 127 -18.81 5.40 3.10
CA GLY A 127 -20.16 5.40 2.51
C GLY A 127 -20.55 4.03 1.95
N GLU A 128 -19.65 3.37 1.21
CA GLU A 128 -19.89 2.06 0.60
C GLU A 128 -20.16 0.97 1.64
N LEU A 129 -19.39 0.96 2.73
CA LEU A 129 -19.54 -0.04 3.79
C LEU A 129 -20.48 0.37 4.92
N ALA A 130 -21.09 1.54 4.84
CA ALA A 130 -21.85 2.16 5.94
C ALA A 130 -21.06 2.20 7.27
N TRP A 131 -19.73 2.44 7.17
CA TRP A 131 -18.85 2.58 8.33
C TRP A 131 -18.83 4.02 8.84
N LYS A 132 -18.72 4.14 10.17
CA LYS A 132 -18.43 5.41 10.84
C LYS A 132 -16.93 5.54 11.10
N ASP A 133 -16.48 6.68 11.59
CA ASP A 133 -15.06 6.94 11.86
C ASP A 133 -14.46 5.97 12.89
N GLU A 134 -15.24 5.59 13.87
CA GLU A 134 -14.84 4.64 14.93
C GLU A 134 -14.94 3.17 14.53
N THR A 135 -15.55 2.83 13.39
CA THR A 135 -15.92 1.42 13.04
C THR A 135 -14.70 0.52 12.84
N ALA A 136 -13.63 1.05 12.25
CA ALA A 136 -12.40 0.26 12.08
C ALA A 136 -11.71 0.04 13.43
N ASP A 137 -11.51 -1.23 13.80
CA ASP A 137 -10.74 -1.60 15.00
C ASP A 137 -9.24 -1.54 14.71
N ARG A 138 -8.83 -1.89 13.50
CA ARG A 138 -7.44 -1.87 13.03
C ARG A 138 -7.35 -1.22 11.65
N VAL A 139 -6.21 -0.57 11.41
CA VAL A 139 -5.91 0.10 10.14
C VAL A 139 -4.54 -0.39 9.65
N ILE A 140 -4.50 -0.92 8.45
CA ILE A 140 -3.28 -1.39 7.80
C ILE A 140 -3.06 -0.56 6.54
N CYS A 141 -1.98 0.23 6.54
CA CYS A 141 -1.65 1.10 5.43
C CYS A 141 -0.55 0.53 4.53
N HIS A 142 -0.52 1.00 3.29
CA HIS A 142 0.66 0.86 2.45
C HIS A 142 1.86 1.55 3.13
N GLN A 143 3.02 0.90 3.12
CA GLN A 143 4.20 1.29 3.87
C GLN A 143 5.12 2.21 3.04
N VAL A 144 4.91 3.51 3.13
CA VAL A 144 5.72 4.53 2.42
C VAL A 144 6.78 5.15 3.33
N GLY A 145 6.43 5.43 4.59
CA GLY A 145 7.31 6.06 5.57
C GLY A 145 6.53 6.75 6.69
N SER A 146 7.22 7.06 7.79
CA SER A 146 6.59 7.60 9.01
C SER A 146 5.92 8.97 8.80
N ALA A 147 6.50 9.83 7.98
CA ALA A 147 5.92 11.15 7.68
C ALA A 147 4.58 11.01 6.92
N HIS A 148 4.53 10.10 5.95
CA HIS A 148 3.30 9.80 5.21
C HIS A 148 2.23 9.21 6.13
N GLN A 149 2.57 8.22 6.93
CA GLN A 149 1.66 7.58 7.87
C GLN A 149 1.07 8.62 8.85
N LYS A 150 1.92 9.46 9.45
CA LYS A 150 1.49 10.51 10.38
C LYS A 150 0.48 11.47 9.73
N LEU A 151 0.83 12.04 8.56
CA LEU A 151 -0.05 13.00 7.88
C LEU A 151 -1.36 12.34 7.42
N LEU A 152 -1.31 11.09 6.97
CA LEU A 152 -2.50 10.32 6.60
C LEU A 152 -3.45 10.17 7.80
N PHE A 153 -2.94 9.71 8.94
CA PHE A 153 -3.74 9.50 10.15
C PHE A 153 -4.34 10.79 10.69
N GLU A 154 -3.54 11.87 10.75
CA GLU A 154 -4.03 13.21 11.13
C GLU A 154 -5.15 13.69 10.18
N THR A 155 -4.99 13.51 8.87
CA THR A 155 -5.95 13.96 7.86
C THR A 155 -7.25 13.15 7.88
N LEU A 156 -7.19 11.86 8.15
CA LEU A 156 -8.34 10.97 8.21
C LEU A 156 -8.99 10.93 9.59
N GLY A 157 -8.39 11.58 10.61
CA GLY A 157 -8.88 11.53 12.00
C GLY A 157 -8.75 10.15 12.64
N LEU A 158 -7.74 9.38 12.25
CA LEU A 158 -7.52 8.02 12.74
C LEU A 158 -6.65 8.01 13.99
N ASP A 159 -6.95 7.11 14.92
CA ASP A 159 -6.13 6.87 16.10
C ASP A 159 -4.89 6.05 15.75
N ASN A 160 -3.71 6.55 16.07
CA ASN A 160 -2.44 5.87 15.85
C ASN A 160 -2.34 4.51 16.58
N ALA A 161 -3.09 4.30 17.66
CA ALA A 161 -3.15 3.00 18.35
C ALA A 161 -3.79 1.88 17.50
N LYS A 162 -4.51 2.24 16.43
CA LYS A 162 -5.11 1.29 15.48
C LYS A 162 -4.15 0.88 14.34
N ASP A 163 -3.02 1.55 14.19
CA ASP A 163 -2.02 1.29 13.14
C ASP A 163 -1.06 0.16 13.51
N TYR A 164 -0.70 -0.64 12.52
CA TYR A 164 0.41 -1.56 12.59
C TYR A 164 1.36 -1.25 11.44
N SER A 165 2.61 -0.88 11.77
CA SER A 165 3.62 -0.55 10.78
C SER A 165 4.72 -1.60 10.72
N SER A 166 5.06 -2.02 9.53
CA SER A 166 6.18 -2.91 9.24
C SER A 166 7.33 -2.21 8.50
N PHE A 167 7.19 -0.90 8.25
CA PHE A 167 8.14 -0.12 7.46
C PHE A 167 9.57 -0.17 7.99
N GLN A 168 9.78 -0.08 9.31
CA GLN A 168 11.12 -0.12 9.91
C GLN A 168 11.82 -1.47 9.72
N LYS A 169 11.03 -2.56 9.54
CA LYS A 169 11.57 -3.92 9.35
C LYS A 169 11.83 -4.23 7.87
N PHE A 170 10.93 -3.81 6.98
CA PHE A 170 10.90 -4.27 5.58
C PHE A 170 11.01 -3.15 4.54
N GLY A 171 10.95 -1.89 4.96
CA GLY A 171 10.88 -0.76 4.02
C GLY A 171 9.58 -0.75 3.22
N ASN A 172 9.62 -0.03 2.09
CA ASN A 172 8.54 -0.04 1.11
C ASN A 172 8.74 -1.22 0.16
N THR A 173 7.96 -2.27 0.33
CA THR A 173 7.98 -3.48 -0.52
C THR A 173 6.93 -3.41 -1.63
N GLY A 174 6.63 -2.22 -2.13
CA GLY A 174 5.75 -2.02 -3.29
C GLY A 174 4.36 -2.65 -3.10
N SER A 175 3.94 -3.44 -4.07
CA SER A 175 2.63 -4.12 -4.06
C SER A 175 2.50 -5.19 -2.97
N ALA A 176 3.60 -5.71 -2.44
CA ALA A 176 3.61 -6.63 -1.29
C ALA A 176 3.46 -5.92 0.06
N ALA A 177 3.69 -4.60 0.17
CA ALA A 177 3.81 -3.89 1.44
C ALA A 177 2.57 -4.02 2.33
N LEU A 178 1.39 -3.69 1.81
CA LEU A 178 0.16 -3.74 2.59
C LEU A 178 -0.23 -5.17 2.98
N PRO A 179 -0.30 -6.15 2.07
CA PRO A 179 -0.68 -7.51 2.43
C PRO A 179 0.37 -8.22 3.31
N LEU A 180 1.65 -7.90 3.17
CA LEU A 180 2.70 -8.39 4.09
C LEU A 180 2.51 -7.82 5.49
N THR A 181 2.20 -6.52 5.60
CA THR A 181 1.92 -5.86 6.88
C THR A 181 0.67 -6.45 7.54
N LEU A 182 -0.38 -6.73 6.77
CA LEU A 182 -1.60 -7.40 7.25
C LEU A 182 -1.28 -8.79 7.82
N ALA A 183 -0.51 -9.60 7.09
CA ALA A 183 -0.09 -10.92 7.55
C ALA A 183 0.71 -10.84 8.86
N LYS A 184 1.66 -9.91 8.95
CA LYS A 184 2.46 -9.70 10.17
C LYS A 184 1.63 -9.22 11.35
N ALA A 185 0.71 -8.28 11.14
CA ALA A 185 -0.20 -7.82 12.17
C ALA A 185 -1.09 -8.97 12.72
N SER A 186 -1.50 -9.89 11.86
CA SER A 186 -2.25 -11.08 12.25
C SER A 186 -1.38 -12.09 13.01
N GLU A 187 -0.20 -12.43 12.48
CA GLU A 187 0.75 -13.36 13.11
C GLU A 187 1.20 -12.91 14.51
N GLU A 188 1.40 -11.61 14.69
CA GLU A 188 1.81 -11.01 15.96
C GLU A 188 0.62 -10.76 16.93
N GLY A 189 -0.61 -11.13 16.52
CA GLY A 189 -1.81 -11.00 17.35
C GLY A 189 -2.30 -9.56 17.56
N PHE A 190 -1.85 -8.62 16.70
CA PHE A 190 -2.35 -7.25 16.71
C PHE A 190 -3.78 -7.17 16.17
N ILE A 191 -4.08 -7.96 15.13
CA ILE A 191 -5.44 -8.15 14.62
C ILE A 191 -6.03 -9.37 15.31
N LYS A 192 -7.24 -9.24 15.82
CA LYS A 192 -7.96 -10.29 16.55
C LYS A 192 -9.19 -10.74 15.81
N LYS A 193 -9.66 -11.92 16.13
CA LYS A 193 -10.93 -12.45 15.59
C LYS A 193 -12.09 -11.49 15.88
N GLY A 194 -12.81 -11.14 14.85
CA GLY A 194 -13.94 -10.21 14.88
C GLY A 194 -13.55 -8.74 14.68
N ASP A 195 -12.25 -8.40 14.62
CA ASP A 195 -11.82 -7.04 14.31
C ASP A 195 -12.26 -6.62 12.88
N LYS A 196 -12.78 -5.41 12.77
CA LYS A 196 -12.99 -4.74 11.48
C LYS A 196 -11.72 -4.04 11.07
N VAL A 197 -11.13 -4.51 9.98
CA VAL A 197 -9.83 -4.05 9.48
C VAL A 197 -10.02 -3.19 8.25
N ALA A 198 -9.53 -1.95 8.30
CA ALA A 198 -9.42 -1.07 7.14
C ALA A 198 -8.03 -1.23 6.51
N MET A 199 -7.98 -1.58 5.23
CA MET A 199 -6.76 -1.72 4.43
C MET A 199 -6.65 -0.55 3.47
N LEU A 200 -5.65 0.31 3.66
CA LEU A 200 -5.48 1.57 2.93
C LEU A 200 -4.29 1.47 1.97
N GLY A 201 -4.57 1.19 0.71
CA GLY A 201 -3.58 1.10 -0.35
C GLY A 201 -3.49 2.39 -1.18
N ILE A 202 -2.27 2.80 -1.50
CA ILE A 202 -1.99 3.89 -2.43
C ILE A 202 -0.80 3.52 -3.31
N GLY A 203 -0.82 3.98 -4.53
CA GLY A 203 0.26 3.76 -5.49
C GLY A 203 0.33 4.88 -6.52
N SER A 204 1.41 4.83 -7.32
CA SER A 204 1.62 5.78 -8.40
C SER A 204 0.45 5.80 -9.37
N GLY A 205 0.24 6.93 -9.99
CA GLY A 205 -0.81 7.08 -10.96
C GLY A 205 -1.71 8.30 -10.77
N LEU A 206 -2.09 8.81 -9.62
CA LEU A 206 -2.21 8.16 -8.32
C LEU A 206 -3.44 7.27 -8.27
N ASN A 207 -3.31 6.12 -7.67
CA ASN A 207 -4.44 5.23 -7.39
C ASN A 207 -4.54 5.01 -5.88
N CYS A 208 -5.74 5.14 -5.33
CA CYS A 208 -6.00 4.86 -3.92
C CYS A 208 -7.14 3.86 -3.83
N MET A 209 -6.90 2.72 -3.19
CA MET A 209 -7.89 1.69 -2.94
C MET A 209 -7.96 1.42 -1.45
N MET A 210 -9.18 1.44 -0.91
CA MET A 210 -9.44 1.12 0.49
C MET A 210 -10.44 -0.03 0.57
N LEU A 211 -10.07 -1.06 1.30
CA LEU A 211 -10.87 -2.27 1.48
C LEU A 211 -11.16 -2.51 2.96
N GLY A 212 -12.34 -3.01 3.25
CA GLY A 212 -12.75 -3.44 4.58
C GLY A 212 -12.77 -4.96 4.68
N ALA A 213 -12.31 -5.49 5.79
CA ALA A 213 -12.41 -6.92 6.11
C ALA A 213 -12.91 -7.11 7.54
N GLU A 214 -13.53 -8.24 7.80
CA GLU A 214 -13.80 -8.79 9.14
C GLU A 214 -12.86 -9.97 9.35
N TRP A 215 -12.13 -9.95 10.47
CA TRP A 215 -11.04 -10.89 10.74
C TRP A 215 -11.42 -12.07 11.61
#